data_3e0271e2f8d4a2285f37b3bbc3bd561d
#
_entry.id   3e0271e2f8d4a2285f37b3bbc3bd561d
#
_cell.length_a   1.000
_cell.length_b   1.000
_cell.length_c   1.000
_cell.angle_alpha   90.00
_cell.angle_beta   90.00
_cell.angle_gamma   90.00
#
_symmetry.space_group_name_H-M   'P 1'
#
loop_
_entity.id
_entity.type
_entity.pdbx_description
1 polymer ?
#
loop_
_entity_poly.entity_id
_entity_poly.type
_entity_poly.pdbx_seq_one_letter_code
_entity_poly.pdbx_strand_id
1 'polypeptide(L)'
;MTKVLITGVSSGIGLAQARLFLENSCAVYGVDKSQAPEIQNENFHFLQLDLTTDLAALYDFVQNVDILCNTAGILDAYKPLLEVSDDELERVFQTNFFATVKITRYYLAKMVERQSGIIINMCSIASFIAGGGGAAYTASKHALAGFTRQLALDYAKDKIQVFGIAPGAVKTAMTASDFEPGGLADWVAQETPIGRWSKPEEIADLTEFLASGKATSMQGEIIKIDGGWSLK
;
A
#
# COMPACT_ATOMS: atom_id res chain seq x y z
N MET A 1 17.57 15.21 -4.53
CA MET A 1 16.90 14.49 -3.42
C MET A 1 15.76 13.68 -4.01
N THR A 2 15.70 12.40 -3.71
CA THR A 2 14.65 11.48 -4.19
C THR A 2 13.30 11.88 -3.60
N LYS A 3 12.29 12.02 -4.45
CA LYS A 3 10.92 12.37 -4.04
C LYS A 3 10.06 11.12 -3.97
N VAL A 4 9.46 10.87 -2.81
CA VAL A 4 8.59 9.73 -2.53
C VAL A 4 7.19 10.22 -2.23
N LEU A 5 6.19 9.74 -2.96
CA LEU A 5 4.78 9.93 -2.61
C LEU A 5 4.26 8.67 -1.92
N ILE A 6 3.65 8.85 -0.75
CA ILE A 6 3.06 7.77 0.03
C ILE A 6 1.59 8.09 0.30
N THR A 7 0.70 7.23 -0.13
CA THR A 7 -0.72 7.30 0.22
C THR A 7 -1.00 6.51 1.50
N GLY A 8 -1.92 6.99 2.35
CA GLY A 8 -2.23 6.33 3.64
C GLY A 8 -1.15 6.54 4.70
N VAL A 9 -0.56 7.74 4.74
CA VAL A 9 0.68 8.04 5.49
C VAL A 9 0.45 8.31 6.98
N SER A 10 -0.79 8.55 7.42
CA SER A 10 -1.06 8.98 8.80
C SER A 10 -0.88 7.88 9.84
N SER A 11 -0.83 6.61 9.45
CA SER A 11 -0.70 5.50 10.39
C SER A 11 -0.10 4.24 9.77
N GLY A 12 0.19 3.24 10.58
CA GLY A 12 0.55 1.89 10.16
C GLY A 12 1.71 1.82 9.19
N ILE A 13 1.54 1.07 8.12
CA ILE A 13 2.58 0.81 7.12
C ILE A 13 3.03 2.11 6.44
N GLY A 14 2.09 2.98 6.03
CA GLY A 14 2.44 4.24 5.36
C GLY A 14 3.26 5.18 6.25
N LEU A 15 2.96 5.22 7.55
CA LEU A 15 3.74 6.01 8.52
C LEU A 15 5.15 5.43 8.69
N ALA A 16 5.29 4.10 8.78
CA ALA A 16 6.60 3.44 8.88
C ALA A 16 7.44 3.70 7.61
N GLN A 17 6.84 3.58 6.43
CA GLN A 17 7.48 3.93 5.16
C GLN A 17 7.97 5.39 5.16
N ALA A 18 7.13 6.34 5.60
CA ALA A 18 7.50 7.76 5.62
C ALA A 18 8.71 8.02 6.52
N ARG A 19 8.74 7.44 7.72
CA ARG A 19 9.87 7.56 8.63
C ARG A 19 11.16 7.02 8.04
N LEU A 20 11.11 5.80 7.48
CA LEU A 20 12.28 5.16 6.88
C LEU A 20 12.83 5.93 5.67
N PHE A 21 11.97 6.42 4.77
CA PHE A 21 12.42 7.24 3.65
C PHE A 21 13.01 8.59 4.09
N LEU A 22 12.51 9.20 5.16
CA LEU A 22 13.08 10.41 5.73
C LEU A 22 14.46 10.16 6.34
N GLU A 23 14.64 9.03 7.06
CA GLU A 23 15.93 8.58 7.57
C GLU A 23 16.96 8.39 6.45
N ASN A 24 16.50 7.93 5.27
CA ASN A 24 17.30 7.79 4.06
C ASN A 24 17.41 9.09 3.23
N SER A 25 17.17 10.25 3.85
CA SER A 25 17.33 11.58 3.24
C SER A 25 16.50 11.81 1.97
N CYS A 26 15.32 11.18 1.86
CA CYS A 26 14.34 11.45 0.82
C CYS A 26 13.43 12.64 1.19
N ALA A 27 12.88 13.31 0.19
CA ALA A 27 11.72 14.20 0.37
C ALA A 27 10.44 13.35 0.30
N VAL A 28 9.68 13.32 1.38
CA VAL A 28 8.46 12.51 1.51
C VAL A 28 7.22 13.39 1.41
N TYR A 29 6.38 13.09 0.44
CA TYR A 29 5.07 13.67 0.26
C TYR A 29 4.03 12.66 0.72
N GLY A 30 3.41 12.94 1.85
CA GLY A 30 2.37 12.07 2.42
C GLY A 30 0.98 12.58 2.13
N VAL A 31 0.06 11.71 1.79
CA VAL A 31 -1.35 12.04 1.64
C VAL A 31 -2.22 11.05 2.41
N ASP A 32 -3.19 11.56 3.14
CA ASP A 32 -4.16 10.78 3.91
C ASP A 32 -5.45 11.59 4.11
N LYS A 33 -6.57 10.92 4.29
CA LYS A 33 -7.83 11.56 4.70
C LYS A 33 -7.84 11.95 6.18
N SER A 34 -7.04 11.28 6.99
CA SER A 34 -6.85 11.55 8.42
C SER A 34 -5.92 12.75 8.65
N GLN A 35 -5.73 13.14 9.88
CA GLN A 35 -4.81 14.22 10.24
C GLN A 35 -3.34 13.84 9.99
N ALA A 36 -2.49 14.86 9.88
CA ALA A 36 -1.06 14.69 9.74
C ALA A 36 -0.47 13.83 10.88
N PRO A 37 0.45 12.91 10.57
CA PRO A 37 1.16 12.18 11.61
C PRO A 37 2.17 13.10 12.32
N GLU A 38 2.56 12.73 13.54
CA GLU A 38 3.60 13.42 14.30
C GLU A 38 4.99 13.09 13.71
N ILE A 39 5.37 13.84 12.66
CA ILE A 39 6.70 13.80 12.04
C ILE A 39 7.27 15.22 12.07
N GLN A 40 8.40 15.40 12.75
CA GLN A 40 9.16 16.65 12.78
C GLN A 40 10.39 16.50 11.87
N ASN A 41 10.21 16.77 10.58
CA ASN A 41 11.28 16.71 9.59
C ASN A 41 10.95 17.70 8.45
N GLU A 42 11.90 18.56 8.08
CA GLU A 42 11.72 19.58 7.03
C GLU A 42 11.45 19.00 5.63
N ASN A 43 11.84 17.75 5.40
CA ASN A 43 11.62 17.03 4.15
C ASN A 43 10.30 16.25 4.14
N PHE A 44 9.48 16.36 5.20
CA PHE A 44 8.15 15.78 5.25
C PHE A 44 7.10 16.83 4.90
N HIS A 45 6.33 16.54 3.85
CA HIS A 45 5.22 17.37 3.40
C HIS A 45 3.93 16.56 3.49
N PHE A 46 2.86 17.15 3.99
CA PHE A 46 1.59 16.47 4.19
C PHE A 46 0.43 17.19 3.52
N LEU A 47 -0.42 16.42 2.87
CA LEU A 47 -1.70 16.86 2.31
C LEU A 47 -2.84 16.02 2.92
N GLN A 48 -3.80 16.67 3.57
CA GLN A 48 -5.03 15.99 3.98
C GLN A 48 -6.00 15.95 2.79
N LEU A 49 -6.28 14.75 2.27
CA LEU A 49 -7.17 14.54 1.14
C LEU A 49 -7.77 13.12 1.15
N ASP A 50 -9.06 13.01 0.90
CA ASP A 50 -9.70 11.74 0.59
C ASP A 50 -9.43 11.39 -0.89
N LEU A 51 -8.73 10.28 -1.11
CA LEU A 51 -8.31 9.84 -2.45
C LEU A 51 -9.47 9.35 -3.34
N THR A 52 -10.66 9.23 -2.80
CA THR A 52 -11.87 8.88 -3.56
C THR A 52 -12.54 10.09 -4.20
N THR A 53 -12.11 11.31 -3.85
CA THR A 53 -12.62 12.58 -4.36
C THR A 53 -11.81 13.09 -5.56
N ASP A 54 -11.91 14.39 -5.87
CA ASP A 54 -11.06 15.03 -6.88
C ASP A 54 -9.60 15.09 -6.41
N LEU A 55 -8.70 14.67 -7.28
CA LEU A 55 -7.26 14.57 -7.00
C LEU A 55 -6.45 15.79 -7.47
N ALA A 56 -7.09 16.86 -7.96
CA ALA A 56 -6.39 18.05 -8.44
C ALA A 56 -5.43 18.62 -7.39
N ALA A 57 -5.89 18.72 -6.12
CA ALA A 57 -5.06 19.19 -5.02
C ALA A 57 -3.79 18.33 -4.78
N LEU A 58 -3.88 17.01 -5.00
CA LEU A 58 -2.72 16.12 -4.91
C LEU A 58 -1.72 16.39 -6.04
N TYR A 59 -2.21 16.61 -7.25
CA TYR A 59 -1.37 16.86 -8.42
C TYR A 59 -0.69 18.22 -8.37
N ASP A 60 -1.33 19.22 -7.75
CA ASP A 60 -0.72 20.53 -7.47
C ASP A 60 0.27 20.46 -6.30
N PHE A 61 -0.01 19.66 -5.28
CA PHE A 61 0.85 19.46 -4.12
C PHE A 61 2.21 18.87 -4.47
N VAL A 62 2.24 17.86 -5.34
CA VAL A 62 3.47 17.27 -5.83
C VAL A 62 3.34 16.84 -7.29
N GLN A 63 4.03 17.55 -8.18
CA GLN A 63 3.88 17.33 -9.62
C GLN A 63 4.68 16.13 -10.13
N ASN A 64 5.82 15.83 -9.52
CA ASN A 64 6.74 14.77 -9.94
C ASN A 64 7.26 14.01 -8.73
N VAL A 65 7.29 12.68 -8.83
CA VAL A 65 7.83 11.79 -7.80
C VAL A 65 8.69 10.70 -8.44
N ASP A 66 9.75 10.29 -7.77
CA ASP A 66 10.63 9.23 -8.24
C ASP A 66 10.09 7.84 -7.82
N ILE A 67 9.48 7.80 -6.65
CA ILE A 67 8.88 6.61 -6.06
C ILE A 67 7.44 6.90 -5.68
N LEU A 68 6.53 6.03 -6.10
CA LEU A 68 5.11 6.06 -5.72
C LEU A 68 4.78 4.83 -4.88
N CYS A 69 4.43 5.04 -3.61
CA CYS A 69 3.94 4.01 -2.70
C CYS A 69 2.42 4.13 -2.55
N ASN A 70 1.68 3.28 -3.22
CA ASN A 70 0.23 3.18 -3.10
C ASN A 70 -0.10 2.29 -1.89
N THR A 71 -0.11 2.90 -0.69
CA THR A 71 -0.27 2.17 0.58
C THR A 71 -1.66 2.35 1.19
N ALA A 72 -2.40 3.40 0.79
CA ALA A 72 -3.76 3.62 1.27
C ALA A 72 -4.67 2.43 0.97
N GLY A 73 -5.47 2.07 1.93
CA GLY A 73 -6.47 1.02 1.78
C GLY A 73 -7.39 0.96 2.99
N ILE A 74 -8.51 0.30 2.82
CA ILE A 74 -9.47 0.03 3.88
C ILE A 74 -9.83 -1.45 3.85
N LEU A 75 -10.12 -2.00 5.03
CA LEU A 75 -10.66 -3.34 5.20
C LEU A 75 -12.20 -3.26 5.13
N ASP A 76 -12.83 -4.32 4.67
CA ASP A 76 -14.27 -4.52 4.84
C ASP A 76 -14.55 -5.16 6.22
N ALA A 77 -15.83 -5.33 6.54
CA ALA A 77 -16.22 -5.85 7.86
C ALA A 77 -16.21 -7.38 7.94
N TYR A 78 -15.53 -8.09 7.04
CA TYR A 78 -15.52 -9.57 6.94
C TYR A 78 -16.91 -10.21 6.78
N LYS A 79 -17.89 -9.42 6.36
CA LYS A 79 -19.26 -9.91 6.20
C LYS A 79 -19.39 -10.90 5.03
N PRO A 80 -20.22 -11.91 5.14
CA PRO A 80 -20.68 -12.71 4.00
C PRO A 80 -21.32 -11.80 2.93
N LEU A 81 -21.21 -12.18 1.65
CA LEU A 81 -21.63 -11.34 0.52
C LEU A 81 -23.09 -10.86 0.62
N LEU A 82 -24.00 -11.71 1.13
CA LEU A 82 -25.40 -11.34 1.28
C LEU A 82 -25.68 -10.27 2.34
N GLU A 83 -24.70 -9.94 3.17
CA GLU A 83 -24.77 -8.90 4.21
C GLU A 83 -24.00 -7.63 3.83
N VAL A 84 -23.33 -7.62 2.66
CA VAL A 84 -22.59 -6.48 2.13
C VAL A 84 -23.50 -5.66 1.23
N SER A 85 -23.64 -4.36 1.47
CA SER A 85 -24.36 -3.46 0.57
C SER A 85 -23.51 -3.10 -0.66
N ASP A 86 -24.17 -2.69 -1.75
CA ASP A 86 -23.49 -2.20 -2.95
C ASP A 86 -22.59 -0.98 -2.64
N ASP A 87 -23.05 -0.06 -1.79
CA ASP A 87 -22.26 1.10 -1.34
C ASP A 87 -20.99 0.69 -0.59
N GLU A 88 -21.05 -0.36 0.24
CA GLU A 88 -19.88 -0.87 0.97
C GLU A 88 -18.88 -1.51 0.00
N LEU A 89 -19.35 -2.29 -0.97
CA LEU A 89 -18.54 -2.87 -2.03
C LEU A 89 -17.86 -1.77 -2.85
N GLU A 90 -18.62 -0.77 -3.31
CA GLU A 90 -18.08 0.35 -4.09
C GLU A 90 -17.03 1.14 -3.30
N ARG A 91 -17.31 1.46 -2.03
CA ARG A 91 -16.38 2.20 -1.16
C ARG A 91 -15.03 1.50 -1.05
N VAL A 92 -15.03 0.17 -0.90
CA VAL A 92 -13.79 -0.62 -0.84
C VAL A 92 -13.03 -0.55 -2.16
N PHE A 93 -13.71 -0.73 -3.29
CA PHE A 93 -13.10 -0.65 -4.62
C PHE A 93 -12.62 0.76 -4.95
N GLN A 94 -13.38 1.80 -4.63
CA GLN A 94 -12.98 3.19 -4.85
C GLN A 94 -11.68 3.51 -4.11
N THR A 95 -11.54 3.07 -2.85
CA THR A 95 -10.33 3.33 -2.06
C THR A 95 -9.16 2.44 -2.48
N ASN A 96 -9.36 1.11 -2.52
CA ASN A 96 -8.26 0.15 -2.64
C ASN A 96 -7.76 0.00 -4.08
N PHE A 97 -8.60 0.28 -5.07
CA PHE A 97 -8.27 0.04 -6.46
C PHE A 97 -8.36 1.29 -7.35
N PHE A 98 -9.54 1.92 -7.46
CA PHE A 98 -9.71 3.03 -8.41
C PHE A 98 -8.88 4.26 -8.06
N ALA A 99 -8.74 4.62 -6.79
CA ALA A 99 -7.86 5.70 -6.36
C ALA A 99 -6.40 5.40 -6.75
N THR A 100 -5.92 4.18 -6.48
CA THR A 100 -4.59 3.72 -6.89
C THR A 100 -4.40 3.83 -8.40
N VAL A 101 -5.36 3.39 -9.21
CA VAL A 101 -5.30 3.49 -10.69
C VAL A 101 -5.20 4.94 -11.16
N LYS A 102 -6.03 5.85 -10.59
CA LYS A 102 -6.02 7.28 -10.97
C LYS A 102 -4.69 7.95 -10.64
N ILE A 103 -4.19 7.75 -9.42
CA ILE A 103 -2.91 8.30 -8.94
C ILE A 103 -1.75 7.76 -9.79
N THR A 104 -1.71 6.45 -9.96
CA THR A 104 -0.69 5.78 -10.76
C THR A 104 -0.66 6.33 -12.19
N ARG A 105 -1.80 6.45 -12.85
CA ARG A 105 -1.88 6.97 -14.23
C ARG A 105 -1.27 8.36 -14.37
N TYR A 106 -1.50 9.25 -13.41
CA TYR A 106 -0.95 10.61 -13.44
C TYR A 106 0.57 10.62 -13.33
N TYR A 107 1.15 9.93 -12.34
CA TYR A 107 2.60 9.92 -12.13
C TYR A 107 3.33 9.05 -13.15
N LEU A 108 2.72 7.95 -13.57
CA LEU A 108 3.29 7.05 -14.58
C LEU A 108 3.58 7.77 -15.90
N ALA A 109 2.68 8.64 -16.38
CA ALA A 109 2.89 9.42 -17.60
C ALA A 109 4.21 10.22 -17.53
N LYS A 110 4.47 10.85 -16.38
CA LYS A 110 5.70 11.64 -16.14
C LYS A 110 6.94 10.75 -15.92
N MET A 111 6.76 9.59 -15.33
CA MET A 111 7.83 8.59 -15.18
C MET A 111 8.25 8.02 -16.53
N VAL A 112 7.30 7.74 -17.43
CA VAL A 112 7.56 7.26 -18.79
C VAL A 112 8.31 8.33 -19.60
N GLU A 113 7.89 9.59 -19.54
CA GLU A 113 8.54 10.70 -20.25
C GLU A 113 10.03 10.82 -19.87
N ARG A 114 10.37 10.65 -18.59
CA ARG A 114 11.77 10.71 -18.12
C ARG A 114 12.49 9.36 -18.11
N GLN A 115 11.83 8.26 -18.51
CA GLN A 115 12.37 6.90 -18.53
C GLN A 115 12.93 6.45 -17.16
N SER A 116 12.23 6.81 -16.07
CA SER A 116 12.64 6.50 -14.71
C SER A 116 11.47 6.61 -13.74
N GLY A 117 11.26 5.60 -12.91
CA GLY A 117 10.26 5.60 -11.84
C GLY A 117 10.11 4.24 -11.18
N ILE A 118 9.68 4.26 -9.91
CA ILE A 118 9.38 3.05 -9.15
C ILE A 118 7.97 3.17 -8.57
N ILE A 119 7.16 2.14 -8.76
CA ILE A 119 5.79 2.06 -8.24
C ILE A 119 5.69 0.82 -7.36
N ILE A 120 5.24 1.02 -6.12
CA ILE A 120 5.06 -0.05 -5.14
C ILE A 120 3.60 -0.04 -4.67
N ASN A 121 2.87 -1.11 -4.99
CA ASN A 121 1.48 -1.26 -4.64
C ASN A 121 1.32 -2.14 -3.39
N MET A 122 0.61 -1.65 -2.38
CA MET A 122 0.31 -2.41 -1.18
C MET A 122 -0.84 -3.38 -1.44
N CYS A 123 -0.46 -4.57 -1.91
CA CYS A 123 -1.35 -5.72 -2.06
C CYS A 123 -1.72 -6.31 -0.67
N SER A 124 -1.94 -7.59 -0.59
CA SER A 124 -2.21 -8.36 0.64
C SER A 124 -2.02 -9.86 0.32
N ILE A 125 -1.88 -10.71 1.31
CA ILE A 125 -2.08 -12.15 1.11
C ILE A 125 -3.48 -12.43 0.54
N ALA A 126 -4.47 -11.58 0.83
CA ALA A 126 -5.80 -11.61 0.20
C ALA A 126 -5.78 -11.38 -1.32
N SER A 127 -4.63 -11.08 -1.92
CA SER A 127 -4.42 -11.09 -3.38
C SER A 127 -4.17 -12.48 -3.95
N PHE A 128 -4.05 -13.50 -3.09
CA PHE A 128 -3.73 -14.89 -3.48
C PHE A 128 -4.65 -15.93 -2.85
N ILE A 129 -5.13 -15.66 -1.63
CA ILE A 129 -5.96 -16.59 -0.84
C ILE A 129 -7.17 -15.85 -0.28
N ALA A 130 -8.19 -16.58 0.08
CA ALA A 130 -9.33 -16.08 0.84
C ALA A 130 -9.00 -16.01 2.35
N GLY A 131 -9.84 -15.31 3.12
CA GLY A 131 -9.75 -15.25 4.60
C GLY A 131 -8.96 -14.08 5.17
N GLY A 132 -8.24 -13.31 4.35
CA GLY A 132 -7.56 -12.08 4.77
C GLY A 132 -8.45 -10.83 4.76
N GLY A 133 -9.74 -10.99 4.53
CA GLY A 133 -10.77 -9.96 4.44
C GLY A 133 -12.07 -10.58 3.92
N GLY A 134 -13.15 -9.80 3.84
CA GLY A 134 -14.40 -10.21 3.21
C GLY A 134 -14.32 -10.18 1.68
N ALA A 135 -15.48 -10.34 1.03
CA ALA A 135 -15.56 -10.48 -0.42
C ALA A 135 -15.07 -9.22 -1.17
N ALA A 136 -15.42 -8.02 -0.71
CA ALA A 136 -15.04 -6.77 -1.34
C ALA A 136 -13.52 -6.52 -1.24
N TYR A 137 -12.96 -6.69 -0.04
CA TYR A 137 -11.52 -6.53 0.19
C TYR A 137 -10.71 -7.52 -0.64
N THR A 138 -11.03 -8.81 -0.54
CA THR A 138 -10.35 -9.88 -1.27
C THR A 138 -10.38 -9.63 -2.77
N ALA A 139 -11.54 -9.30 -3.34
CA ALA A 139 -11.66 -8.99 -4.76
C ALA A 139 -10.84 -7.75 -5.16
N SER A 140 -10.87 -6.67 -4.35
CA SER A 140 -10.09 -5.46 -4.63
C SER A 140 -8.58 -5.71 -4.62
N LYS A 141 -8.09 -6.58 -3.72
CA LYS A 141 -6.65 -6.93 -3.63
C LYS A 141 -6.22 -7.89 -4.75
N HIS A 142 -7.08 -8.78 -5.23
CA HIS A 142 -6.83 -9.55 -6.46
C HIS A 142 -6.76 -8.63 -7.69
N ALA A 143 -7.67 -7.66 -7.81
CA ALA A 143 -7.65 -6.67 -8.87
C ALA A 143 -6.33 -5.86 -8.86
N LEU A 144 -5.89 -5.42 -7.67
CA LEU A 144 -4.63 -4.68 -7.52
C LEU A 144 -3.41 -5.52 -7.89
N ALA A 145 -3.40 -6.82 -7.57
CA ALA A 145 -2.33 -7.73 -7.97
C ALA A 145 -2.26 -7.90 -9.50
N GLY A 146 -3.40 -8.07 -10.15
CA GLY A 146 -3.48 -8.12 -11.62
C GLY A 146 -3.00 -6.83 -12.27
N PHE A 147 -3.43 -5.68 -11.75
CA PHE A 147 -3.00 -4.36 -12.20
C PHE A 147 -1.48 -4.16 -12.04
N THR A 148 -0.91 -4.57 -10.91
CA THR A 148 0.54 -4.48 -10.65
C THR A 148 1.35 -5.24 -11.69
N ARG A 149 0.97 -6.49 -11.99
CA ARG A 149 1.66 -7.32 -12.99
C ARG A 149 1.51 -6.76 -14.40
N GLN A 150 0.32 -6.27 -14.75
CA GLN A 150 0.10 -5.69 -16.08
C GLN A 150 0.92 -4.42 -16.28
N LEU A 151 0.95 -3.50 -15.29
CA LEU A 151 1.81 -2.32 -15.36
C LEU A 151 3.28 -2.67 -15.52
N ALA A 152 3.75 -3.65 -14.78
CA ALA A 152 5.14 -4.11 -14.87
C ALA A 152 5.49 -4.60 -16.28
N LEU A 153 4.58 -5.34 -16.91
CA LEU A 153 4.74 -5.84 -18.28
C LEU A 153 4.74 -4.69 -19.30
N ASP A 154 3.77 -3.80 -19.19
CA ASP A 154 3.55 -2.74 -20.17
C ASP A 154 4.70 -1.72 -20.21
N TYR A 155 5.25 -1.37 -19.04
CA TYR A 155 6.19 -0.25 -18.89
C TYR A 155 7.64 -0.64 -18.53
N ALA A 156 7.98 -1.92 -18.56
CA ALA A 156 9.35 -2.38 -18.32
C ALA A 156 10.37 -1.76 -19.30
N LYS A 157 10.01 -1.64 -20.58
CA LYS A 157 10.86 -1.04 -21.62
C LYS A 157 11.07 0.46 -21.43
N ASP A 158 10.16 1.13 -20.72
CA ASP A 158 10.26 2.53 -20.34
C ASP A 158 11.07 2.74 -19.05
N LYS A 159 11.72 1.68 -18.56
CA LYS A 159 12.53 1.66 -17.32
C LYS A 159 11.73 1.98 -16.06
N ILE A 160 10.44 1.66 -16.08
CA ILE A 160 9.59 1.78 -14.89
C ILE A 160 9.60 0.44 -14.16
N GLN A 161 9.97 0.47 -12.88
CA GLN A 161 9.94 -0.70 -12.01
C GLN A 161 8.61 -0.71 -11.25
N VAL A 162 7.91 -1.83 -11.26
CA VAL A 162 6.62 -1.97 -10.58
C VAL A 162 6.64 -3.23 -9.73
N PHE A 163 6.31 -3.08 -8.45
CA PHE A 163 6.28 -4.15 -7.47
C PHE A 163 4.99 -4.17 -6.68
N GLY A 164 4.65 -5.32 -6.14
CA GLY A 164 3.65 -5.46 -5.10
C GLY A 164 4.28 -5.96 -3.80
N ILE A 165 3.74 -5.51 -2.68
CA ILE A 165 4.01 -6.11 -1.37
C ILE A 165 2.70 -6.69 -0.87
N ALA A 166 2.73 -7.94 -0.41
CA ALA A 166 1.56 -8.67 0.08
C ALA A 166 1.74 -9.04 1.55
N PRO A 167 1.42 -8.13 2.48
CA PRO A 167 1.48 -8.41 3.90
C PRO A 167 0.44 -9.46 4.32
N GLY A 168 0.78 -10.23 5.36
CA GLY A 168 -0.16 -10.97 6.18
C GLY A 168 -0.75 -10.10 7.27
N ALA A 169 -0.85 -10.64 8.49
CA ALA A 169 -1.32 -9.92 9.66
C ALA A 169 -0.25 -8.91 10.14
N VAL A 170 -0.56 -7.63 10.05
CA VAL A 170 0.30 -6.52 10.50
C VAL A 170 -0.42 -5.75 11.59
N LYS A 171 0.24 -5.49 12.72
CA LYS A 171 -0.32 -4.71 13.82
C LYS A 171 -0.36 -3.24 13.50
N THR A 172 -1.55 -2.74 13.16
CA THR A 172 -1.81 -1.34 12.75
C THR A 172 -3.13 -0.84 13.33
N ALA A 173 -3.46 0.43 13.10
CA ALA A 173 -4.79 0.96 13.43
C ALA A 173 -5.92 0.22 12.69
N MET A 174 -5.67 -0.28 11.49
CA MET A 174 -6.64 -1.04 10.69
C MET A 174 -7.05 -2.36 11.35
N THR A 175 -6.16 -2.97 12.12
CA THR A 175 -6.34 -4.26 12.81
C THR A 175 -6.50 -4.09 14.33
N ALA A 176 -6.77 -2.87 14.80
CA ALA A 176 -6.85 -2.59 16.23
C ALA A 176 -7.93 -3.41 16.94
N SER A 177 -9.06 -3.66 16.27
CA SER A 177 -10.17 -4.47 16.81
C SER A 177 -9.77 -5.92 17.16
N ASP A 178 -8.75 -6.45 16.48
CA ASP A 178 -8.26 -7.81 16.79
C ASP A 178 -7.59 -7.90 18.15
N PHE A 179 -7.10 -6.77 18.69
CA PHE A 179 -6.43 -6.64 19.98
C PHE A 179 -7.35 -6.23 21.13
N GLU A 180 -8.63 -6.00 20.85
CA GLU A 180 -9.65 -5.73 21.86
C GLU A 180 -10.12 -7.03 22.53
N PRO A 181 -10.76 -6.96 23.71
CA PRO A 181 -11.32 -8.15 24.37
C PRO A 181 -12.27 -8.93 23.45
N GLY A 182 -11.97 -10.19 23.21
CA GLY A 182 -12.71 -11.05 22.27
C GLY A 182 -12.23 -10.98 20.81
N GLY A 183 -11.19 -10.20 20.53
CA GLY A 183 -10.55 -10.15 19.22
C GLY A 183 -9.70 -11.39 18.91
N LEU A 184 -9.17 -11.45 17.71
CA LEU A 184 -8.49 -12.63 17.16
C LEU A 184 -6.95 -12.57 17.26
N ALA A 185 -6.37 -11.57 17.97
CA ALA A 185 -4.93 -11.33 17.96
C ALA A 185 -4.10 -12.57 18.36
N ASP A 186 -4.48 -13.25 19.45
CA ASP A 186 -3.76 -14.42 19.94
C ASP A 186 -3.91 -15.61 18.98
N TRP A 187 -5.11 -15.82 18.45
CA TRP A 187 -5.36 -16.90 17.49
C TRP A 187 -4.56 -16.66 16.21
N VAL A 188 -4.58 -15.45 15.66
CA VAL A 188 -3.79 -15.10 14.45
C VAL A 188 -2.30 -15.30 14.71
N ALA A 189 -1.79 -14.89 15.88
CA ALA A 189 -0.38 -15.11 16.24
C ALA A 189 -0.03 -16.60 16.29
N GLN A 190 -0.88 -17.44 16.92
CA GLN A 190 -0.67 -18.88 17.01
C GLN A 190 -0.74 -19.57 15.65
N GLU A 191 -1.64 -19.14 14.77
CA GLU A 191 -1.78 -19.68 13.44
C GLU A 191 -0.68 -19.21 12.47
N THR A 192 -0.03 -18.09 12.74
CA THR A 192 1.09 -17.61 11.94
C THR A 192 2.37 -18.38 12.26
N PRO A 193 3.07 -19.01 11.32
CA PRO A 193 4.26 -19.82 11.59
C PRO A 193 5.36 -19.12 12.37
N ILE A 194 5.56 -17.81 12.23
CA ILE A 194 6.52 -17.05 13.03
C ILE A 194 6.01 -16.74 14.47
N GLY A 195 4.80 -17.16 14.83
CA GLY A 195 4.23 -17.04 16.17
C GLY A 195 3.83 -15.63 16.59
N ARG A 196 3.71 -14.68 15.65
CA ARG A 196 3.39 -13.29 15.95
C ARG A 196 2.83 -12.54 14.75
N TRP A 197 2.25 -11.39 15.03
CA TRP A 197 1.95 -10.36 14.02
C TRP A 197 3.24 -9.71 13.53
N SER A 198 3.24 -9.32 12.24
CA SER A 198 4.29 -8.48 11.69
C SER A 198 4.16 -7.03 12.18
N LYS A 199 5.27 -6.29 12.14
CA LYS A 199 5.30 -4.87 12.45
C LYS A 199 5.26 -4.06 11.16
N PRO A 200 4.70 -2.84 11.16
CA PRO A 200 4.74 -1.94 10.01
C PRO A 200 6.15 -1.69 9.47
N GLU A 201 7.13 -1.63 10.36
CA GLU A 201 8.54 -1.40 10.02
C GLU A 201 9.10 -2.51 9.12
N GLU A 202 8.72 -3.77 9.35
CA GLU A 202 9.16 -4.91 8.51
C GLU A 202 8.65 -4.77 7.06
N ILE A 203 7.48 -4.15 6.88
CA ILE A 203 6.93 -3.86 5.55
C ILE A 203 7.64 -2.66 4.92
N ALA A 204 7.99 -1.66 5.73
CA ALA A 204 8.76 -0.50 5.29
C ALA A 204 10.17 -0.89 4.84
N ASP A 205 10.86 -1.80 5.53
CA ASP A 205 12.18 -2.32 5.16
C ASP A 205 12.16 -2.97 3.78
N LEU A 206 11.13 -3.80 3.50
CA LEU A 206 10.95 -4.38 2.17
C LEU A 206 10.64 -3.31 1.11
N THR A 207 9.84 -2.30 1.47
CA THR A 207 9.54 -1.18 0.57
C THR A 207 10.82 -0.43 0.18
N GLU A 208 11.69 -0.15 1.14
CA GLU A 208 12.97 0.53 0.92
C GLU A 208 13.89 -0.31 0.02
N PHE A 209 13.99 -1.61 0.27
CA PHE A 209 14.76 -2.51 -0.59
C PHE A 209 14.28 -2.46 -2.05
N LEU A 210 12.97 -2.55 -2.28
CA LEU A 210 12.39 -2.48 -3.63
C LEU A 210 12.60 -1.10 -4.28
N ALA A 211 12.58 -0.03 -3.48
CA ALA A 211 12.80 1.34 -3.91
C ALA A 211 14.29 1.69 -4.16
N SER A 212 15.22 0.87 -3.66
CA SER A 212 16.67 1.13 -3.73
C SER A 212 17.29 0.98 -5.12
N GLY A 213 16.54 0.50 -6.11
CA GLY A 213 17.05 0.16 -7.44
C GLY A 213 17.85 -1.15 -7.52
N LYS A 214 17.93 -1.92 -6.43
CA LYS A 214 18.63 -3.23 -6.40
C LYS A 214 17.75 -4.39 -6.85
N ALA A 215 16.43 -4.19 -6.94
CA ALA A 215 15.44 -5.23 -7.26
C ALA A 215 15.07 -5.30 -8.76
N THR A 216 15.93 -4.85 -9.65
CA THR A 216 15.63 -4.65 -11.09
C THR A 216 15.13 -5.87 -11.82
N SER A 217 15.57 -7.08 -11.44
CA SER A 217 15.13 -8.33 -12.04
C SER A 217 13.85 -8.92 -11.41
N MET A 218 13.28 -8.24 -10.38
CA MET A 218 12.05 -8.66 -9.72
C MET A 218 10.80 -7.96 -10.28
N GLN A 219 10.86 -7.48 -11.51
CA GLN A 219 9.80 -6.74 -12.19
C GLN A 219 8.47 -7.50 -12.16
N GLY A 220 7.43 -6.86 -11.63
CA GLY A 220 6.08 -7.41 -11.52
C GLY A 220 5.86 -8.39 -10.37
N GLU A 221 6.90 -8.68 -9.59
CA GLU A 221 6.76 -9.55 -8.43
C GLU A 221 5.87 -8.93 -7.35
N ILE A 222 5.07 -9.77 -6.73
CA ILE A 222 4.27 -9.44 -5.55
C ILE A 222 4.79 -10.30 -4.39
N ILE A 223 5.59 -9.67 -3.56
CA ILE A 223 6.34 -10.34 -2.49
C ILE A 223 5.45 -10.50 -1.26
N LYS A 224 5.24 -11.76 -0.85
CA LYS A 224 4.54 -12.05 0.40
C LYS A 224 5.47 -11.78 1.58
N ILE A 225 4.93 -11.07 2.58
CA ILE A 225 5.56 -10.83 3.87
C ILE A 225 4.52 -11.11 4.96
N ASP A 226 4.26 -12.40 5.18
CA ASP A 226 3.09 -12.91 5.90
C ASP A 226 3.45 -13.83 7.08
N GLY A 227 4.70 -13.87 7.45
CA GLY A 227 5.18 -14.76 8.52
C GLY A 227 4.99 -16.24 8.24
N GLY A 228 4.82 -16.62 6.97
CA GLY A 228 4.59 -18.00 6.54
C GLY A 228 3.11 -18.40 6.54
N TRP A 229 2.18 -17.49 6.76
CA TRP A 229 0.73 -17.79 6.79
C TRP A 229 0.27 -18.57 5.54
N SER A 230 0.71 -18.19 4.37
CA SER A 230 0.31 -18.80 3.09
C SER A 230 1.11 -20.06 2.71
N LEU A 231 1.89 -20.63 3.60
CA LEU A 231 2.62 -21.88 3.37
C LEU A 231 1.80 -23.15 3.72
N LYS A 232 0.65 -22.97 4.35
CA LYS A 232 -0.24 -24.05 4.80
C LYS A 232 -1.63 -23.96 4.14
#